data_2ab6efea1ff581a30730c16b57973600
#
_entry.id   2ab6efea1ff581a30730c16b57973600
#
_cell.length_a   1.000
_cell.length_b   1.000
_cell.length_c   1.000
_cell.angle_alpha   90.00
_cell.angle_beta   90.00
_cell.angle_gamma   90.00
#
_symmetry.space_group_name_H-M   'P 1'
#
loop_
_entity.id
_entity.type
_entity.pdbx_description
1 polymer ?
#
loop_
_entity_poly.entity_id
_entity_poly.type
_entity_poly.pdbx_seq_one_letter_code
_entity_poly.pdbx_strand_id
1 'polypeptide(L)'
;RIYAYEKNRRYGLVTTVAVSIDEALAPWRKQAIQLAVLIFVFTAILIVASYFLYSDLSRKTRDNKALKIIASEDALTGLYNRRVFDEKILSEIATCAAHDAPISVLIVDVDYFKKYNDNYGHPEGDRCLAMLGNSLRESLTRDNQLVARYGGEEFALILPDTDIQEALRLAQTIIRNVFSLQIAH
;
A
#
# COMPACT_ATOMS: atom_id res chain seq x y z
N ARG A 1 -10.68 46.42 -46.99
CA ARG A 1 -10.44 47.84 -46.70
C ARG A 1 -11.63 48.40 -45.93
N ILE A 2 -11.39 49.19 -44.89
CA ILE A 2 -12.41 49.91 -44.11
C ILE A 2 -12.32 51.37 -44.56
N TYR A 3 -13.48 51.94 -44.89
CA TYR A 3 -13.55 53.31 -45.35
C TYR A 3 -14.34 54.12 -44.32
N ALA A 4 -13.79 55.30 -43.95
CA ALA A 4 -14.53 56.36 -43.25
C ALA A 4 -14.53 57.61 -44.10
N TYR A 5 -15.69 58.31 -44.15
CA TYR A 5 -15.77 59.56 -44.91
C TYR A 5 -16.44 60.64 -44.05
N GLU A 6 -16.00 61.85 -44.23
CA GLU A 6 -16.59 63.04 -43.61
C GLU A 6 -16.78 64.09 -44.70
N LYS A 7 -17.98 64.67 -44.74
CA LYS A 7 -18.32 65.77 -45.69
C LYS A 7 -18.26 67.10 -44.99
N ASN A 8 -17.33 67.93 -45.36
CA ASN A 8 -17.31 69.30 -44.88
C ASN A 8 -18.29 70.17 -45.65
N ARG A 9 -19.41 70.50 -44.97
CA ARG A 9 -20.53 71.26 -45.60
C ARG A 9 -20.16 72.68 -46.04
N ARG A 10 -19.12 73.29 -45.50
CA ARG A 10 -18.73 74.68 -45.76
C ARG A 10 -17.93 74.82 -47.04
N TYR A 11 -17.18 73.77 -47.43
CA TYR A 11 -16.30 73.85 -48.59
C TYR A 11 -16.67 72.78 -49.66
N GLY A 12 -17.69 71.97 -49.47
CA GLY A 12 -18.08 70.92 -50.44
C GLY A 12 -17.08 69.77 -50.56
N LEU A 13 -16.11 69.68 -49.68
CA LEU A 13 -15.04 68.67 -49.70
C LEU A 13 -15.49 67.42 -48.99
N VAL A 14 -15.13 66.27 -49.56
CA VAL A 14 -15.31 64.93 -48.93
C VAL A 14 -13.92 64.39 -48.64
N THR A 15 -13.64 64.19 -47.35
CA THR A 15 -12.40 63.53 -46.91
C THR A 15 -12.70 62.03 -46.73
N THR A 16 -11.94 61.19 -47.42
CA THR A 16 -12.07 59.71 -47.27
C THR A 16 -10.78 59.15 -46.73
N VAL A 17 -10.88 58.38 -45.63
CA VAL A 17 -9.77 57.64 -45.07
C VAL A 17 -10.02 56.14 -45.33
N ALA A 18 -9.07 55.47 -45.95
CA ALA A 18 -9.11 54.03 -46.22
C ALA A 18 -8.00 53.34 -45.46
N VAL A 19 -8.36 52.44 -44.55
CA VAL A 19 -7.40 51.62 -43.80
C VAL A 19 -7.49 50.19 -44.28
N SER A 20 -6.34 49.54 -44.49
CA SER A 20 -6.30 48.10 -44.80
C SER A 20 -6.75 47.30 -43.60
N ILE A 21 -7.57 46.29 -43.78
CA ILE A 21 -7.99 45.36 -42.73
C ILE A 21 -6.76 44.69 -42.10
N ASP A 22 -5.76 44.35 -42.90
CA ASP A 22 -4.53 43.72 -42.43
C ASP A 22 -3.75 44.65 -41.52
N GLU A 23 -3.70 45.94 -41.84
CA GLU A 23 -3.02 46.97 -41.01
C GLU A 23 -3.79 47.26 -39.72
N ALA A 24 -5.10 47.33 -39.77
CA ALA A 24 -5.96 47.50 -38.62
C ALA A 24 -5.91 46.29 -37.64
N LEU A 25 -5.74 45.06 -38.17
CA LEU A 25 -5.69 43.82 -37.39
C LEU A 25 -4.26 43.42 -36.97
N ALA A 26 -3.21 44.03 -37.52
CA ALA A 26 -1.83 43.69 -37.24
C ALA A 26 -1.51 43.68 -35.72
N PRO A 27 -1.88 44.68 -34.92
CA PRO A 27 -1.61 44.71 -33.48
C PRO A 27 -2.33 43.60 -32.73
N TRP A 28 -3.59 43.27 -33.14
CA TRP A 28 -4.38 42.20 -32.56
C TRP A 28 -3.80 40.81 -32.87
N ARG A 29 -3.33 40.57 -34.12
CA ARG A 29 -2.65 39.31 -34.46
C ARG A 29 -1.40 39.11 -33.63
N LYS A 30 -0.59 40.13 -33.41
CA LYS A 30 0.61 40.07 -32.59
C LYS A 30 0.28 39.70 -31.17
N GLN A 31 -0.73 40.36 -30.55
CA GLN A 31 -1.17 40.05 -29.21
C GLN A 31 -1.76 38.63 -29.08
N ALA A 32 -2.56 38.19 -30.05
CA ALA A 32 -3.13 36.84 -30.10
C ALA A 32 -2.04 35.75 -30.13
N ILE A 33 -1.00 35.96 -30.97
CA ILE A 33 0.13 35.02 -31.06
C ILE A 33 0.89 34.98 -29.75
N GLN A 34 1.17 36.15 -29.15
CA GLN A 34 1.87 36.22 -27.84
C GLN A 34 1.09 35.47 -26.76
N LEU A 35 -0.22 35.68 -26.70
CA LEU A 35 -1.11 34.99 -25.74
C LEU A 35 -1.14 33.48 -26.00
N ALA A 36 -1.24 33.06 -27.25
CA ALA A 36 -1.22 31.63 -27.62
C ALA A 36 0.10 30.94 -27.21
N VAL A 37 1.24 31.60 -27.46
CA VAL A 37 2.55 31.09 -27.01
C VAL A 37 2.64 30.99 -25.49
N LEU A 38 2.13 32.00 -24.77
CA LEU A 38 2.15 31.99 -23.31
C LEU A 38 1.29 30.85 -22.74
N ILE A 39 0.09 30.63 -23.28
CA ILE A 39 -0.78 29.53 -22.89
C ILE A 39 -0.10 28.19 -23.20
N PHE A 40 0.52 28.04 -24.36
CA PHE A 40 1.23 26.82 -24.74
C PHE A 40 2.38 26.50 -23.79
N VAL A 41 3.22 27.51 -23.45
CA VAL A 41 4.31 27.31 -22.48
C VAL A 41 3.76 26.95 -21.10
N PHE A 42 2.73 27.64 -20.64
CA PHE A 42 2.12 27.37 -19.33
C PHE A 42 1.53 25.93 -19.26
N THR A 43 0.82 25.50 -20.30
CA THR A 43 0.28 24.13 -20.35
C THR A 43 1.39 23.08 -20.42
N ALA A 44 2.46 23.33 -21.14
CA ALA A 44 3.62 22.43 -21.17
C ALA A 44 4.27 22.30 -19.78
N ILE A 45 4.42 23.39 -19.03
CA ILE A 45 4.94 23.38 -17.66
C ILE A 45 4.02 22.55 -16.74
N LEU A 46 2.70 22.72 -16.83
CA LEU A 46 1.74 21.96 -16.03
C LEU A 46 1.81 20.45 -16.32
N ILE A 47 1.96 20.06 -17.58
CA ILE A 47 2.09 18.64 -17.96
C ILE A 47 3.36 18.04 -17.36
N VAL A 48 4.49 18.75 -17.47
CA VAL A 48 5.77 18.31 -16.90
C VAL A 48 5.69 18.19 -15.38
N ALA A 49 5.13 19.21 -14.71
CA ALA A 49 4.96 19.20 -13.26
C ALA A 49 4.04 18.04 -12.80
N SER A 50 2.94 17.79 -13.51
CA SER A 50 2.03 16.67 -13.26
C SER A 50 2.73 15.32 -13.40
N TYR A 51 3.56 15.16 -14.45
CA TYR A 51 4.35 13.94 -14.64
C TYR A 51 5.35 13.70 -13.50
N PHE A 52 6.07 14.72 -13.07
CA PHE A 52 6.99 14.61 -11.94
C PHE A 52 6.27 14.27 -10.63
N LEU A 53 5.15 14.93 -10.35
CA LEU A 53 4.34 14.65 -9.16
C LEU A 53 3.81 13.20 -9.16
N TYR A 54 3.30 12.74 -10.29
CA TYR A 54 2.83 11.36 -10.44
C TYR A 54 3.96 10.35 -10.23
N SER A 55 5.14 10.60 -10.78
CA SER A 55 6.30 9.70 -10.64
C SER A 55 6.80 9.63 -9.19
N ASP A 56 6.84 10.76 -8.47
CA ASP A 56 7.25 10.81 -7.06
C ASP A 56 6.26 10.07 -6.15
N LEU A 57 4.96 10.29 -6.34
CA LEU A 57 3.91 9.54 -5.63
C LEU A 57 4.01 8.02 -5.88
N SER A 58 4.28 7.62 -7.12
CA SER A 58 4.41 6.21 -7.47
C SER A 58 5.64 5.55 -6.84
N ARG A 59 6.75 6.28 -6.70
CA ARG A 59 7.94 5.82 -5.98
C ARG A 59 7.66 5.66 -4.49
N LYS A 60 7.08 6.67 -3.83
CA LYS A 60 6.74 6.62 -2.40
C LYS A 60 5.78 5.48 -2.06
N THR A 61 4.81 5.17 -2.93
CA THR A 61 3.91 4.03 -2.70
C THR A 61 4.59 2.68 -2.85
N ARG A 62 5.60 2.54 -3.74
CA ARG A 62 6.41 1.31 -3.86
C ARG A 62 7.30 1.11 -2.63
N ASP A 63 7.99 2.15 -2.19
CA ASP A 63 8.87 2.11 -1.02
C ASP A 63 8.07 1.81 0.26
N ASN A 64 6.90 2.42 0.42
CA ASN A 64 5.99 2.14 1.54
C ASN A 64 5.42 0.70 1.50
N LYS A 65 5.18 0.11 0.33
CA LYS A 65 4.77 -1.29 0.23
C LYS A 65 5.92 -2.24 0.62
N ALA A 66 7.14 -1.98 0.16
CA ALA A 66 8.31 -2.76 0.55
C ALA A 66 8.58 -2.67 2.05
N LEU A 67 8.51 -1.47 2.64
CA LEU A 67 8.63 -1.26 4.08
C LEU A 67 7.49 -1.94 4.87
N LYS A 68 6.26 -1.95 4.37
CA LYS A 68 5.14 -2.67 4.99
C LYS A 68 5.33 -4.19 4.97
N ILE A 69 5.88 -4.77 3.90
CA ILE A 69 6.18 -6.20 3.81
C ILE A 69 7.27 -6.57 4.82
N ILE A 70 8.39 -5.83 4.87
CA ILE A 70 9.45 -6.02 5.87
C ILE A 70 8.92 -5.81 7.29
N ALA A 71 7.97 -4.90 7.49
CA ALA A 71 7.31 -4.65 8.78
C ALA A 71 6.13 -5.60 9.08
N SER A 72 5.82 -6.59 8.25
CA SER A 72 4.70 -7.53 8.44
C SER A 72 5.13 -8.89 8.98
N GLU A 73 6.37 -9.28 8.77
CA GLU A 73 6.92 -10.56 9.19
C GLU A 73 7.88 -10.40 10.37
N ASP A 74 8.00 -11.45 11.16
CA ASP A 74 9.04 -11.61 12.17
C ASP A 74 10.34 -12.08 11.49
N ALA A 75 11.43 -11.35 11.69
CA ALA A 75 12.70 -11.58 11.00
C ALA A 75 13.35 -12.93 11.33
N LEU A 76 13.03 -13.52 12.50
CA LEU A 76 13.60 -14.79 12.94
C LEU A 76 12.83 -15.98 12.35
N THR A 77 11.51 -15.94 12.43
CA THR A 77 10.66 -17.08 12.10
C THR A 77 10.05 -17.02 10.70
N GLY A 78 10.06 -15.83 10.07
CA GLY A 78 9.39 -15.58 8.80
C GLY A 78 7.87 -15.71 8.86
N LEU A 79 7.30 -15.81 10.05
CA LEU A 79 5.85 -15.74 10.29
C LEU A 79 5.39 -14.29 10.32
N TYR A 80 4.06 -14.08 10.26
CA TYR A 80 3.54 -12.76 10.55
C TYR A 80 3.93 -12.32 11.96
N ASN A 81 4.12 -11.02 12.15
CA ASN A 81 4.40 -10.45 13.47
C ASN A 81 3.08 -10.11 14.20
N ARG A 82 3.20 -9.77 15.48
CA ARG A 82 2.08 -9.38 16.35
C ARG A 82 1.21 -8.29 15.74
N ARG A 83 1.80 -7.28 15.09
CA ARG A 83 1.03 -6.18 14.49
C ARG A 83 0.06 -6.69 13.41
N VAL A 84 0.50 -7.60 12.55
CA VAL A 84 -0.36 -8.21 11.52
C VAL A 84 -1.45 -9.06 12.17
N PHE A 85 -1.13 -9.81 13.24
CA PHE A 85 -2.12 -10.57 14.00
C PHE A 85 -3.21 -9.65 14.54
N ASP A 86 -2.84 -8.55 15.24
CA ASP A 86 -3.77 -7.60 15.84
C ASP A 86 -4.67 -6.89 14.80
N GLU A 87 -4.12 -6.59 13.61
CA GLU A 87 -4.88 -6.04 12.48
C GLU A 87 -5.85 -7.07 11.89
N LYS A 88 -5.38 -8.30 11.70
CA LYS A 88 -6.14 -9.37 11.03
C LYS A 88 -7.26 -9.94 11.89
N ILE A 89 -7.04 -10.16 13.18
CA ILE A 89 -8.06 -10.75 14.05
C ILE A 89 -9.36 -9.93 14.04
N LEU A 90 -9.27 -8.60 14.06
CA LEU A 90 -10.44 -7.73 14.03
C LEU A 90 -11.22 -7.86 12.72
N SER A 91 -10.52 -7.93 11.59
CA SER A 91 -11.14 -8.10 10.27
C SER A 91 -11.79 -9.48 10.10
N GLU A 92 -11.14 -10.53 10.59
CA GLU A 92 -11.67 -11.90 10.49
C GLU A 92 -12.88 -12.12 11.40
N ILE A 93 -12.88 -11.57 12.61
CA ILE A 93 -14.06 -11.58 13.49
C ILE A 93 -15.26 -10.92 12.79
N ALA A 94 -15.05 -9.74 12.17
CA ALA A 94 -16.14 -9.06 11.47
C ALA A 94 -16.65 -9.86 10.26
N THR A 95 -15.75 -10.48 9.51
CA THR A 95 -16.08 -11.32 8.34
C THR A 95 -16.86 -12.57 8.76
N CYS A 96 -16.37 -13.31 9.75
CA CYS A 96 -17.04 -14.50 10.26
C CYS A 96 -18.44 -14.18 10.85
N ALA A 97 -18.54 -13.08 11.60
CA ALA A 97 -19.84 -12.63 12.13
C ALA A 97 -20.84 -12.27 11.02
N ALA A 98 -20.40 -11.65 9.92
CA ALA A 98 -21.27 -11.32 8.79
C ALA A 98 -21.80 -12.57 8.04
N HIS A 99 -21.09 -13.71 8.13
CA HIS A 99 -21.45 -14.96 7.47
C HIS A 99 -21.99 -16.01 8.43
N ASP A 100 -22.21 -15.66 9.71
CA ASP A 100 -22.61 -16.60 10.79
C ASP A 100 -21.66 -17.81 10.90
N ALA A 101 -20.35 -17.56 10.66
CA ALA A 101 -19.32 -18.58 10.67
C ALA A 101 -18.51 -18.53 11.97
N PRO A 102 -18.05 -19.69 12.49
CA PRO A 102 -17.22 -19.73 13.68
C PRO A 102 -15.81 -19.23 13.40
N ILE A 103 -15.16 -18.66 14.41
CA ILE A 103 -13.75 -18.34 14.38
C ILE A 103 -13.09 -18.84 15.67
N SER A 104 -11.91 -19.45 15.53
CA SER A 104 -11.10 -19.90 16.64
C SER A 104 -9.74 -19.21 16.67
N VAL A 105 -9.18 -19.05 17.84
CA VAL A 105 -7.80 -18.55 18.05
C VAL A 105 -7.06 -19.57 18.91
N LEU A 106 -5.83 -19.91 18.48
CA LEU A 106 -4.91 -20.71 19.29
C LEU A 106 -3.75 -19.84 19.74
N ILE A 107 -3.38 -19.98 20.99
CA ILE A 107 -2.15 -19.41 21.54
C ILE A 107 -1.22 -20.58 21.86
N VAL A 108 0.02 -20.49 21.42
CA VAL A 108 1.07 -21.48 21.64
C VAL A 108 2.23 -20.81 22.36
N ASP A 109 2.66 -21.39 23.44
CA ASP A 109 3.81 -20.94 24.22
C ASP A 109 4.82 -22.08 24.36
N VAL A 110 6.11 -21.75 24.33
CA VAL A 110 7.19 -22.76 24.45
C VAL A 110 7.57 -22.94 25.90
N ASP A 111 7.14 -24.05 26.46
CA ASP A 111 7.44 -24.40 27.86
C ASP A 111 8.95 -24.38 28.15
N TYR A 112 9.32 -23.71 29.21
CA TYR A 112 10.70 -23.63 29.73
C TYR A 112 11.72 -23.03 28.73
N PHE A 113 11.31 -22.23 27.76
CA PHE A 113 12.19 -21.68 26.73
C PHE A 113 13.40 -20.91 27.30
N LYS A 114 13.20 -20.15 28.39
CA LYS A 114 14.32 -19.51 29.08
C LYS A 114 15.36 -20.52 29.56
N LYS A 115 14.94 -21.64 30.15
CA LYS A 115 15.86 -22.71 30.61
C LYS A 115 16.58 -23.35 29.40
N TYR A 116 15.91 -23.50 28.27
CA TYR A 116 16.52 -23.94 27.04
C TYR A 116 17.66 -23.00 26.61
N ASN A 117 17.41 -21.70 26.58
CA ASN A 117 18.42 -20.67 26.27
C ASN A 117 19.59 -20.68 27.27
N ASP A 118 19.32 -20.84 28.56
CA ASP A 118 20.35 -20.88 29.60
C ASP A 118 21.28 -22.11 29.40
N ASN A 119 20.77 -23.24 28.90
CA ASN A 119 21.53 -24.47 28.68
C ASN A 119 22.25 -24.52 27.33
N TYR A 120 21.62 -24.05 26.24
CA TYR A 120 22.10 -24.23 24.86
C TYR A 120 22.55 -22.92 24.18
N GLY A 121 22.28 -21.79 24.83
CA GLY A 121 22.57 -20.45 24.31
C GLY A 121 21.50 -19.89 23.40
N HIS A 122 21.47 -18.56 23.29
CA HIS A 122 20.51 -17.84 22.46
C HIS A 122 20.50 -18.25 20.97
N PRO A 123 21.64 -18.54 20.30
CA PRO A 123 21.59 -18.97 18.89
C PRO A 123 20.82 -20.28 18.68
N GLU A 124 20.92 -21.24 19.62
CA GLU A 124 20.13 -22.48 19.53
C GLU A 124 18.65 -22.22 19.86
N GLY A 125 18.35 -21.31 20.79
CA GLY A 125 16.98 -20.84 21.02
C GLY A 125 16.35 -20.21 19.78
N ASP A 126 17.11 -19.39 19.07
CA ASP A 126 16.66 -18.79 17.80
C ASP A 126 16.37 -19.85 16.73
N ARG A 127 17.23 -20.87 16.61
CA ARG A 127 16.98 -22.00 15.71
C ARG A 127 15.74 -22.80 16.11
N CYS A 128 15.56 -23.04 17.40
CA CYS A 128 14.38 -23.70 17.95
C CYS A 128 13.09 -22.94 17.53
N LEU A 129 13.05 -21.62 17.77
CA LEU A 129 11.89 -20.79 17.39
C LEU A 129 11.63 -20.78 15.88
N ALA A 130 12.69 -20.75 15.05
CA ALA A 130 12.55 -20.81 13.60
C ALA A 130 11.97 -22.17 13.13
N MET A 131 12.43 -23.29 13.72
CA MET A 131 11.90 -24.64 13.45
C MET A 131 10.44 -24.75 13.88
N LEU A 132 10.08 -24.26 15.06
CA LEU A 132 8.70 -24.22 15.55
C LEU A 132 7.82 -23.38 14.63
N GLY A 133 8.27 -22.21 14.22
CA GLY A 133 7.54 -21.33 13.30
C GLY A 133 7.22 -22.03 11.97
N ASN A 134 8.18 -22.75 11.38
CA ASN A 134 7.97 -23.52 10.18
C ASN A 134 6.97 -24.66 10.39
N SER A 135 7.10 -25.42 11.47
CA SER A 135 6.17 -26.51 11.81
C SER A 135 4.74 -26.00 12.02
N LEU A 136 4.56 -24.87 12.67
CA LEU A 136 3.26 -24.21 12.82
C LEU A 136 2.65 -23.81 11.47
N ARG A 137 3.44 -23.20 10.58
CA ARG A 137 3.01 -22.82 9.24
C ARG A 137 2.58 -24.03 8.42
N GLU A 138 3.35 -25.10 8.43
CA GLU A 138 3.09 -26.34 7.70
C GLU A 138 1.87 -27.09 8.26
N SER A 139 1.48 -26.84 9.50
CA SER A 139 0.29 -27.40 10.13
C SER A 139 -1.02 -26.74 9.68
N LEU A 140 -0.97 -25.55 9.08
CA LEU A 140 -2.14 -24.87 8.54
C LEU A 140 -2.63 -25.60 7.28
N THR A 141 -3.94 -25.75 7.15
CA THR A 141 -4.56 -26.53 6.07
C THR A 141 -5.38 -25.67 5.11
N ARG A 142 -5.60 -24.40 5.40
CA ARG A 142 -6.42 -23.47 4.62
C ARG A 142 -5.71 -22.15 4.42
N ASP A 143 -5.88 -21.53 3.25
CA ASP A 143 -5.23 -20.27 2.87
C ASP A 143 -5.70 -19.07 3.70
N ASN A 144 -6.91 -19.14 4.29
CA ASN A 144 -7.45 -18.09 5.16
C ASN A 144 -6.97 -18.19 6.61
N GLN A 145 -6.24 -19.24 6.99
CA GLN A 145 -5.64 -19.40 8.30
C GLN A 145 -4.33 -18.61 8.39
N LEU A 146 -4.02 -18.08 9.56
CA LEU A 146 -2.82 -17.26 9.78
C LEU A 146 -2.10 -17.72 11.03
N VAL A 147 -0.77 -17.73 10.98
CA VAL A 147 0.09 -17.89 12.15
C VAL A 147 1.05 -16.71 12.27
N ALA A 148 1.21 -16.22 13.49
CA ALA A 148 2.08 -15.10 13.81
C ALA A 148 2.96 -15.44 15.03
N ARG A 149 4.16 -14.84 15.06
CA ARG A 149 4.92 -14.74 16.31
C ARG A 149 4.37 -13.56 17.11
N TYR A 150 3.76 -13.88 18.24
CA TYR A 150 3.04 -12.88 19.05
C TYR A 150 3.93 -12.23 20.11
N GLY A 151 4.91 -12.96 20.62
CA GLY A 151 5.87 -12.52 21.62
C GLY A 151 7.25 -13.18 21.43
N GLY A 152 8.06 -13.21 22.48
CA GLY A 152 9.39 -13.83 22.47
C GLY A 152 9.33 -15.31 22.07
N GLU A 153 8.65 -16.12 22.85
CA GLU A 153 8.40 -17.56 22.64
C GLU A 153 6.94 -17.89 22.38
N GLU A 154 6.11 -16.88 22.17
CA GLU A 154 4.66 -17.01 21.98
C GLU A 154 4.28 -16.93 20.50
N PHE A 155 3.41 -17.83 20.07
CA PHE A 155 2.82 -17.84 18.73
C PHE A 155 1.28 -17.79 18.83
N ALA A 156 0.64 -17.19 17.86
CA ALA A 156 -0.81 -17.09 17.82
C ALA A 156 -1.31 -17.46 16.41
N LEU A 157 -2.43 -18.19 16.35
CA LEU A 157 -3.06 -18.61 15.10
C LEU A 157 -4.48 -18.05 15.05
N ILE A 158 -4.89 -17.55 13.89
CA ILE A 158 -6.27 -17.17 13.57
C ILE A 158 -6.82 -18.23 12.64
N LEU A 159 -7.96 -18.80 13.00
CA LEU A 159 -8.61 -19.89 12.31
C LEU A 159 -10.06 -19.50 11.94
N PRO A 160 -10.27 -18.77 10.85
CA PRO A 160 -11.60 -18.47 10.35
C PRO A 160 -12.34 -19.75 9.94
N ASP A 161 -13.65 -19.73 9.95
CA ASP A 161 -14.54 -20.84 9.57
C ASP A 161 -14.19 -22.16 10.30
N THR A 162 -13.71 -22.06 11.54
CA THR A 162 -13.19 -23.19 12.31
C THR A 162 -13.87 -23.25 13.68
N ASP A 163 -14.57 -24.32 13.96
CA ASP A 163 -15.22 -24.55 15.25
C ASP A 163 -14.23 -25.06 16.30
N ILE A 164 -14.68 -25.15 17.54
CA ILE A 164 -13.85 -25.58 18.68
C ILE A 164 -13.31 -27.02 18.51
N GLN A 165 -14.06 -27.91 17.88
CA GLN A 165 -13.64 -29.30 17.69
C GLN A 165 -12.56 -29.41 16.62
N GLU A 166 -12.68 -28.64 15.57
CA GLU A 166 -11.68 -28.57 14.51
C GLU A 166 -10.41 -27.87 14.99
N ALA A 167 -10.54 -26.78 15.74
CA ALA A 167 -9.40 -26.10 16.39
C ALA A 167 -8.64 -27.03 17.35
N LEU A 168 -9.36 -27.85 18.13
CA LEU A 168 -8.75 -28.84 19.03
C LEU A 168 -7.97 -29.91 18.26
N ARG A 169 -8.52 -30.41 17.13
CA ARG A 169 -7.81 -31.38 16.27
C ARG A 169 -6.53 -30.78 15.68
N LEU A 170 -6.60 -29.52 15.25
CA LEU A 170 -5.41 -28.82 14.75
C LEU A 170 -4.37 -28.63 15.85
N ALA A 171 -4.75 -28.21 17.05
CA ALA A 171 -3.84 -28.07 18.19
C ALA A 171 -3.13 -29.40 18.51
N GLN A 172 -3.85 -30.51 18.55
CA GLN A 172 -3.27 -31.84 18.74
C GLN A 172 -2.30 -32.25 17.63
N THR A 173 -2.60 -31.84 16.39
CA THR A 173 -1.71 -32.08 15.24
C THR A 173 -0.43 -31.25 15.35
N ILE A 174 -0.55 -29.98 15.73
CA ILE A 174 0.59 -29.10 16.01
C ILE A 174 1.49 -29.71 17.08
N ILE A 175 0.93 -30.14 18.20
CA ILE A 175 1.70 -30.79 19.28
C ILE A 175 2.47 -32.00 18.74
N ARG A 176 1.84 -32.88 17.96
CA ARG A 176 2.51 -34.05 17.38
C ARG A 176 3.63 -33.67 16.42
N ASN A 177 3.40 -32.67 15.57
CA ASN A 177 4.38 -32.18 14.63
C ASN A 177 5.60 -31.59 15.35
N VAL A 178 5.36 -30.79 16.40
CA VAL A 178 6.43 -30.23 17.25
C VAL A 178 7.23 -31.33 17.94
N PHE A 179 6.59 -32.34 18.50
CA PHE A 179 7.28 -33.49 19.08
C PHE A 179 8.14 -34.25 18.07
N SER A 180 7.68 -34.34 16.80
CA SER A 180 8.45 -34.99 15.72
C SER A 180 9.71 -34.27 15.33
N LEU A 181 9.87 -32.98 15.68
CA LEU A 181 11.11 -32.21 15.45
C LEU A 181 12.28 -32.72 16.32
N GLN A 182 12.02 -33.50 17.37
CA GLN A 182 13.00 -34.06 18.28
C GLN A 182 14.01 -33.01 18.81
N ILE A 183 13.52 -31.81 19.12
CA ILE A 183 14.35 -30.74 19.69
C ILE A 183 14.80 -31.22 21.06
N ALA A 184 16.13 -31.28 21.26
CA ALA A 184 16.72 -31.65 22.54
C ALA A 184 16.32 -30.61 23.61
N HIS A 185 15.90 -31.06 24.78
CA HIS A 185 15.44 -30.20 25.87
C HIS A 185 15.76 -30.83 27.24
#